data_c625cc051788ecc02a25dbaa3b046d7a
#
_entry.id   c625cc051788ecc02a25dbaa3b046d7a
#
_cell.length_a   1.000
_cell.length_b   1.000
_cell.length_c   1.000
_cell.angle_alpha   90.00
_cell.angle_beta   90.00
_cell.angle_gamma   90.00
#
_symmetry.space_group_name_H-M   'P 1'
#
loop_
_entity.id
_entity.type
_entity.pdbx_description
1 polymer ?
#
loop_
_entity_poly.entity_id
_entity_poly.type
_entity_poly.pdbx_seq_one_letter_code
_entity_poly.pdbx_strand_id
1 'polypeptide(L)'
;MAKIAFYTLGCKVNQADTASMENLFLRSGHQLVSFDGEADVYIINTCVVTNTGQRKSRQTIHRAIRKNPNALIVVTGCYPQTAAEEVKAIAGVDMIIGNQDRAQIVQLVEERLAHRQTDTLDAVHKLTASTAFEEMAAGDITDKTRAFLKIQEGCNQFCTYCIIPYARGPLRSRSLESIRTETQRLISAGFKEIVLIGIHLGCYGKENPDGPTLYDAVKTVLDVSGVQRLRLGSLESVEVEPRLLTLMQEDARFCRHLHLPLQSGCDKTLQAMHRPYTTAKFKTLLADIKTRVPDIAITTDVIVGFPGETEADFETTCKFAESCGFSKMHIFPFSARKGTPAEKFAGAVTEAVKKERADILGRIDETMHKAFLQAMVGQTAEVLFEQPAGEDYFEGLTGNYQRVFVKSGGRNLGGEILPVKITAFDGEKLLGEIIKD
;
A
#
# COMPACT_ATOMS: atom_id res chain seq x y z
N MET A 1 29.67 7.61 11.97
CA MET A 1 28.58 6.65 12.27
C MET A 1 27.57 7.38 13.14
N ALA A 2 26.32 7.49 12.70
CA ALA A 2 25.23 8.14 13.42
C ALA A 2 24.07 7.15 13.67
N LYS A 3 23.27 7.41 14.72
CA LYS A 3 22.05 6.67 15.03
C LYS A 3 20.88 7.29 14.26
N ILE A 4 20.23 6.52 13.39
CA ILE A 4 19.17 6.96 12.53
C ILE A 4 17.86 6.28 12.95
N ALA A 5 16.81 7.06 13.16
CA ALA A 5 15.48 6.56 13.48
C ALA A 5 14.48 6.94 12.39
N PHE A 6 13.72 5.97 11.93
CA PHE A 6 12.66 6.17 10.92
C PHE A 6 11.26 6.09 11.52
N TYR A 7 10.35 6.88 10.98
CA TYR A 7 8.92 6.72 11.21
C TYR A 7 8.15 6.87 9.89
N THR A 8 7.35 5.87 9.56
CA THR A 8 6.60 5.83 8.29
C THR A 8 5.11 6.00 8.53
N LEU A 9 4.53 6.93 7.81
CA LEU A 9 3.09 7.15 7.71
C LEU A 9 2.64 6.90 6.27
N GLY A 10 1.44 6.38 6.11
CA GLY A 10 0.80 6.26 4.79
C GLY A 10 0.73 4.85 4.22
N CYS A 11 0.99 4.71 2.92
CA CYS A 11 0.71 3.51 2.14
C CYS A 11 1.90 2.55 2.04
N LYS A 12 1.69 1.40 1.39
CA LYS A 12 2.74 0.40 1.10
C LYS A 12 3.92 0.99 0.32
N VAL A 13 3.66 1.98 -0.56
CA VAL A 13 4.74 2.66 -1.29
C VAL A 13 5.62 3.47 -0.34
N ASN A 14 5.05 4.21 0.62
CA ASN A 14 5.86 4.88 1.65
C ASN A 14 6.66 3.88 2.49
N GLN A 15 6.08 2.71 2.81
CA GLN A 15 6.81 1.66 3.54
C GLN A 15 8.00 1.12 2.73
N ALA A 16 7.81 0.88 1.44
CA ALA A 16 8.90 0.46 0.56
C ALA A 16 9.96 1.55 0.41
N ASP A 17 9.54 2.81 0.24
CA ASP A 17 10.47 3.95 0.17
C ASP A 17 11.30 4.06 1.46
N THR A 18 10.68 3.89 2.64
CA THR A 18 11.41 3.90 3.92
C THR A 18 12.40 2.75 4.00
N ALA A 19 11.98 1.52 3.70
CA ALA A 19 12.85 0.35 3.75
C ALA A 19 14.06 0.49 2.80
N SER A 20 13.86 1.12 1.64
CA SER A 20 14.97 1.45 0.72
C SER A 20 15.93 2.47 1.32
N MET A 21 15.42 3.53 1.96
CA MET A 21 16.27 4.53 2.64
C MET A 21 17.02 3.93 3.83
N GLU A 22 16.37 3.08 4.64
CA GLU A 22 17.01 2.34 5.74
C GLU A 22 18.20 1.53 5.25
N ASN A 23 18.05 0.81 4.11
CA ASN A 23 19.15 0.08 3.50
C ASN A 23 20.32 0.99 3.07
N LEU A 24 20.04 2.19 2.54
CA LEU A 24 21.09 3.13 2.17
C LEU A 24 21.92 3.52 3.39
N PHE A 25 21.28 3.84 4.51
CA PHE A 25 21.99 4.20 5.75
C PHE A 25 22.80 3.03 6.33
N LEU A 26 22.25 1.81 6.35
CA LEU A 26 22.99 0.63 6.80
C LEU A 26 24.23 0.37 5.96
N ARG A 27 24.12 0.46 4.64
CA ARG A 27 25.25 0.27 3.70
C ARG A 27 26.31 1.36 3.83
N SER A 28 25.93 2.54 4.29
CA SER A 28 26.86 3.66 4.59
C SER A 28 27.43 3.60 6.01
N GLY A 29 27.18 2.50 6.76
CA GLY A 29 27.78 2.27 8.08
C GLY A 29 27.08 3.01 9.22
N HIS A 30 25.86 3.52 9.04
CA HIS A 30 25.03 4.07 10.10
C HIS A 30 24.28 2.97 10.87
N GLN A 31 23.81 3.29 12.06
CA GLN A 31 23.03 2.38 12.92
C GLN A 31 21.56 2.77 12.86
N LEU A 32 20.67 1.83 12.54
CA LEU A 32 19.24 2.02 12.74
C LEU A 32 18.87 1.78 14.18
N VAL A 33 18.06 2.69 14.73
CA VAL A 33 17.53 2.59 16.11
C VAL A 33 16.02 2.78 16.10
N SER A 34 15.36 2.33 17.17
CA SER A 34 13.92 2.55 17.33
C SER A 34 13.60 4.04 17.36
N PHE A 35 12.49 4.44 16.71
CA PHE A 35 12.01 5.82 16.76
C PHE A 35 11.68 6.28 18.19
N ASP A 36 11.40 5.36 19.10
CA ASP A 36 11.21 5.63 20.51
C ASP A 36 12.52 5.71 21.31
N GLY A 37 13.66 5.33 20.70
CA GLY A 37 14.99 5.50 21.22
C GLY A 37 15.58 6.89 20.99
N GLU A 38 16.75 7.15 21.52
CA GLU A 38 17.54 8.34 21.23
C GLU A 38 18.30 8.15 19.92
N ALA A 39 18.14 9.10 19.01
CA ALA A 39 18.78 9.10 17.70
C ALA A 39 19.46 10.44 17.42
N ASP A 40 20.49 10.41 16.56
CA ASP A 40 21.16 11.61 16.04
C ASP A 40 20.35 12.24 14.91
N VAL A 41 19.57 11.41 14.18
CA VAL A 41 18.73 11.83 13.06
C VAL A 41 17.38 11.13 13.14
N TYR A 42 16.28 11.88 13.05
CA TYR A 42 14.94 11.35 12.89
C TYR A 42 14.45 11.65 11.47
N ILE A 43 14.09 10.59 10.74
CA ILE A 43 13.55 10.69 9.37
C ILE A 43 12.07 10.29 9.39
N ILE A 44 11.20 11.24 9.04
CA ILE A 44 9.76 11.05 9.07
C ILE A 44 9.23 11.01 7.63
N ASN A 45 8.87 9.83 7.14
CA ASN A 45 8.21 9.65 5.85
C ASN A 45 6.70 9.85 6.00
N THR A 46 6.19 10.91 5.41
CA THR A 46 4.88 11.50 5.71
C THR A 46 3.82 11.20 4.69
N CYS A 47 2.56 11.31 5.12
CA CYS A 47 1.36 11.09 4.30
C CYS A 47 0.44 12.31 4.33
N VAL A 48 -0.27 12.56 3.20
CA VAL A 48 -1.25 13.65 3.05
C VAL A 48 -2.60 13.19 2.46
N VAL A 49 -2.80 11.89 2.28
CA VAL A 49 -4.02 11.37 1.62
C VAL A 49 -5.29 11.77 2.37
N THR A 50 -5.23 11.86 3.71
CA THR A 50 -6.34 12.31 4.54
C THR A 50 -5.90 13.42 5.50
N ASN A 51 -6.86 14.23 6.00
CA ASN A 51 -6.59 15.23 7.04
C ASN A 51 -6.02 14.59 8.32
N THR A 52 -6.50 13.39 8.67
CA THR A 52 -5.97 12.61 9.81
C THR A 52 -4.52 12.21 9.57
N GLY A 53 -4.18 11.77 8.34
CA GLY A 53 -2.80 11.43 7.96
C GLY A 53 -1.86 12.64 8.06
N GLN A 54 -2.28 13.79 7.55
CA GLN A 54 -1.49 15.02 7.65
C GLN A 54 -1.33 15.49 9.11
N ARG A 55 -2.40 15.42 9.93
CA ARG A 55 -2.34 15.75 11.36
C ARG A 55 -1.36 14.81 12.09
N LYS A 56 -1.45 13.50 11.85
CA LYS A 56 -0.51 12.52 12.42
C LYS A 56 0.94 12.80 11.99
N SER A 57 1.16 13.21 10.74
CA SER A 57 2.48 13.61 10.25
C SER A 57 3.05 14.76 11.09
N ARG A 58 2.30 15.85 11.30
CA ARG A 58 2.72 16.97 12.15
C ARG A 58 2.96 16.54 13.60
N GLN A 59 2.08 15.72 14.17
CA GLN A 59 2.26 15.21 15.54
C GLN A 59 3.55 14.40 15.69
N THR A 60 3.88 13.57 14.69
CA THR A 60 5.12 12.76 14.71
C THR A 60 6.36 13.63 14.56
N ILE A 61 6.34 14.65 13.70
CA ILE A 61 7.44 15.62 13.58
C ILE A 61 7.69 16.30 14.94
N HIS A 62 6.65 16.87 15.58
CA HIS A 62 6.79 17.48 16.89
C HIS A 62 7.24 16.50 17.99
N ARG A 63 6.84 15.22 17.89
CA ARG A 63 7.30 14.17 18.81
C ARG A 63 8.81 13.96 18.68
N ALA A 64 9.34 13.88 17.47
CA ALA A 64 10.78 13.74 17.22
C ALA A 64 11.56 14.94 17.76
N ILE A 65 11.14 16.16 17.46
CA ILE A 65 11.77 17.40 17.94
C ILE A 65 11.85 17.44 19.48
N ARG A 66 10.75 17.09 20.16
CA ARG A 66 10.74 17.07 21.65
C ARG A 66 11.60 15.96 22.23
N LYS A 67 11.80 14.86 21.52
CA LYS A 67 12.53 13.69 22.01
C LYS A 67 14.03 13.96 22.11
N ASN A 68 14.60 14.56 21.08
CA ASN A 68 15.98 15.04 21.10
C ASN A 68 16.08 16.38 20.33
N PRO A 69 16.07 17.52 21.05
CA PRO A 69 16.19 18.84 20.42
C PRO A 69 17.50 19.06 19.66
N ASN A 70 18.51 18.22 19.90
CA ASN A 70 19.80 18.28 19.23
C ASN A 70 19.89 17.34 18.01
N ALA A 71 18.89 16.50 17.78
CA ALA A 71 18.86 15.63 16.59
C ALA A 71 18.59 16.42 15.31
N LEU A 72 19.02 15.87 14.17
CA LEU A 72 18.63 16.37 12.86
C LEU A 72 17.23 15.83 12.51
N ILE A 73 16.29 16.71 12.22
CA ILE A 73 14.91 16.36 11.86
C ILE A 73 14.73 16.47 10.35
N VAL A 74 14.54 15.31 9.70
CA VAL A 74 14.35 15.20 8.25
C VAL A 74 12.91 14.78 7.98
N VAL A 75 12.19 15.55 7.16
CA VAL A 75 10.81 15.23 6.75
C VAL A 75 10.78 14.93 5.27
N THR A 76 10.30 13.75 4.90
CA THR A 76 10.18 13.33 3.49
C THR A 76 8.78 12.83 3.17
N GLY A 77 8.53 12.50 1.90
CA GLY A 77 7.28 11.91 1.44
C GLY A 77 6.27 12.92 0.90
N CYS A 78 4.98 12.57 0.98
CA CYS A 78 3.94 13.33 0.29
C CYS A 78 3.66 14.71 0.92
N TYR A 79 3.92 14.91 2.23
CA TYR A 79 3.60 16.18 2.88
C TYR A 79 4.55 17.30 2.41
N PRO A 80 5.88 17.19 2.49
CA PRO A 80 6.75 18.22 1.93
C PRO A 80 6.57 18.39 0.43
N GLN A 81 6.25 17.34 -0.32
CA GLN A 81 6.03 17.45 -1.76
C GLN A 81 4.84 18.35 -2.13
N THR A 82 3.77 18.37 -1.30
CA THR A 82 2.55 19.13 -1.59
C THR A 82 2.44 20.43 -0.81
N ALA A 83 3.18 20.60 0.28
CA ALA A 83 3.07 21.71 1.20
C ALA A 83 4.43 22.02 1.87
N ALA A 84 5.48 22.22 1.04
CA ALA A 84 6.85 22.46 1.51
C ALA A 84 6.91 23.62 2.53
N GLU A 85 6.27 24.76 2.24
CA GLU A 85 6.27 25.93 3.12
C GLU A 85 5.61 25.65 4.48
N GLU A 86 4.54 24.84 4.52
CA GLU A 86 3.92 24.44 5.78
C GLU A 86 4.85 23.60 6.65
N VAL A 87 5.66 22.72 6.02
CA VAL A 87 6.60 21.85 6.74
C VAL A 87 7.84 22.64 7.19
N LYS A 88 8.37 23.53 6.36
CA LYS A 88 9.48 24.43 6.71
C LYS A 88 9.13 25.36 7.88
N ALA A 89 7.88 25.81 7.95
CA ALA A 89 7.41 26.64 9.05
C ALA A 89 7.34 25.91 10.42
N ILE A 90 7.52 24.59 10.45
CA ILE A 90 7.59 23.84 11.72
C ILE A 90 8.97 24.06 12.34
N ALA A 91 9.03 24.85 13.42
CA ALA A 91 10.28 25.11 14.12
C ALA A 91 10.96 23.79 14.57
N GLY A 92 12.24 23.64 14.23
CA GLY A 92 13.02 22.43 14.54
C GLY A 92 13.03 21.38 13.43
N VAL A 93 12.45 21.66 12.24
CA VAL A 93 12.69 20.85 11.03
C VAL A 93 13.96 21.39 10.34
N ASP A 94 14.95 20.54 10.18
CA ASP A 94 16.26 20.91 9.61
C ASP A 94 16.34 20.65 8.10
N MET A 95 15.54 19.68 7.59
CA MET A 95 15.58 19.28 6.19
C MET A 95 14.24 18.77 5.71
N ILE A 96 13.85 19.14 4.48
CA ILE A 96 12.74 18.56 3.76
C ILE A 96 13.19 17.94 2.44
N ILE A 97 12.71 16.73 2.13
CA ILE A 97 12.99 16.00 0.89
C ILE A 97 11.65 15.59 0.28
N GLY A 98 11.46 15.81 -1.02
CA GLY A 98 10.24 15.41 -1.73
C GLY A 98 10.14 13.91 -1.99
N ASN A 99 9.38 13.57 -3.04
CA ASN A 99 9.21 12.20 -3.52
C ASN A 99 10.19 11.85 -4.66
N GLN A 100 11.27 12.60 -4.77
CA GLN A 100 12.42 12.41 -5.67
C GLN A 100 13.70 12.66 -4.89
N ASP A 101 14.83 12.15 -5.40
CA ASP A 101 16.18 12.33 -4.85
C ASP A 101 16.41 11.73 -3.45
N ARG A 102 15.54 10.81 -3.04
CA ARG A 102 15.71 10.04 -1.80
C ARG A 102 16.91 9.10 -1.83
N ALA A 103 17.38 8.75 -3.03
CA ALA A 103 18.64 8.03 -3.20
C ALA A 103 19.85 8.81 -2.68
N GLN A 104 19.75 10.13 -2.61
CA GLN A 104 20.81 11.03 -2.11
C GLN A 104 20.67 11.33 -0.60
N ILE A 105 19.67 10.75 0.09
CA ILE A 105 19.33 11.11 1.48
C ILE A 105 20.51 10.96 2.45
N VAL A 106 21.34 9.93 2.26
CA VAL A 106 22.52 9.70 3.11
C VAL A 106 23.50 10.84 2.98
N GLN A 107 23.88 11.20 1.73
CA GLN A 107 24.79 12.30 1.47
C GLN A 107 24.28 13.62 2.06
N LEU A 108 23.02 13.96 1.81
CA LEU A 108 22.39 15.17 2.33
C LEU A 108 22.39 15.24 3.85
N VAL A 109 22.12 14.10 4.50
CA VAL A 109 22.14 13.99 5.98
C VAL A 109 23.58 14.12 6.52
N GLU A 110 24.54 13.45 5.92
CA GLU A 110 25.96 13.52 6.35
C GLU A 110 26.52 14.94 6.20
N GLU A 111 26.26 15.62 5.07
CA GLU A 111 26.65 17.02 4.86
C GLU A 111 26.03 17.94 5.92
N ARG A 112 24.74 17.72 6.25
CA ARG A 112 24.03 18.53 7.25
C ARG A 112 24.51 18.25 8.68
N LEU A 113 24.90 17.03 8.99
CA LEU A 113 25.51 16.67 10.29
C LEU A 113 26.91 17.29 10.43
N ALA A 114 27.70 17.33 9.36
CA ALA A 114 29.03 17.92 9.36
C ALA A 114 28.99 19.46 9.42
N HIS A 115 27.99 20.08 8.81
CA HIS A 115 27.83 21.52 8.67
C HIS A 115 26.41 21.94 9.06
N ARG A 116 26.10 21.93 10.37
CA ARG A 116 24.80 22.40 10.88
C ARG A 116 24.61 23.87 10.55
N GLN A 117 23.49 24.15 9.93
CA GLN A 117 23.02 25.51 9.62
C GLN A 117 21.67 25.72 10.31
N THR A 118 21.28 26.97 10.52
CA THR A 118 20.05 27.34 11.22
C THR A 118 18.81 27.36 10.32
N ASP A 119 19.01 27.39 8.98
CA ASP A 119 17.96 27.34 7.98
C ASP A 119 17.55 25.90 7.65
N THR A 120 16.31 25.69 7.23
CA THR A 120 15.82 24.42 6.75
C THR A 120 16.30 24.15 5.32
N LEU A 121 17.05 23.06 5.09
CA LEU A 121 17.42 22.63 3.74
C LEU A 121 16.16 22.17 2.99
N ASP A 122 15.90 22.78 1.84
CA ASP A 122 14.79 22.42 0.95
C ASP A 122 15.30 21.65 -0.26
N ALA A 123 15.09 20.34 -0.27
CA ALA A 123 15.37 19.42 -1.38
C ALA A 123 14.08 18.88 -2.00
N VAL A 124 13.04 19.70 -2.09
CA VAL A 124 11.78 19.36 -2.76
C VAL A 124 11.80 19.84 -4.20
N HIS A 125 11.82 18.90 -5.13
CA HIS A 125 11.83 19.19 -6.56
C HIS A 125 10.47 18.99 -7.20
N LYS A 126 10.18 19.80 -8.23
CA LYS A 126 8.95 19.63 -9.02
C LYS A 126 9.04 18.37 -9.87
N LEU A 127 8.04 17.52 -9.75
CA LEU A 127 7.91 16.30 -10.56
C LEU A 127 7.31 16.66 -11.93
N THR A 128 7.99 16.29 -13.00
CA THR A 128 7.59 16.57 -14.39
C THR A 128 7.59 15.30 -15.23
N ALA A 129 7.12 15.37 -16.47
CA ALA A 129 7.15 14.23 -17.38
C ALA A 129 8.57 13.73 -17.71
N SER A 130 9.59 14.59 -17.55
CA SER A 130 11.01 14.22 -17.72
C SER A 130 11.65 13.63 -16.46
N THR A 131 10.94 13.61 -15.32
CA THR A 131 11.45 12.99 -14.11
C THR A 131 11.51 11.47 -14.28
N ALA A 132 12.69 10.87 -14.13
CA ALA A 132 12.88 9.43 -14.24
C ALA A 132 12.32 8.69 -13.02
N PHE A 133 12.07 7.38 -13.16
CA PHE A 133 11.82 6.53 -12.01
C PHE A 133 13.06 6.48 -11.12
N GLU A 134 12.89 6.73 -9.83
CA GLU A 134 13.98 6.70 -8.87
C GLU A 134 14.25 5.24 -8.46
N GLU A 135 15.33 4.69 -9.02
CA GLU A 135 15.74 3.32 -8.76
C GLU A 135 16.51 3.23 -7.44
N MET A 136 15.83 2.78 -6.41
CA MET A 136 16.44 2.38 -5.14
C MET A 136 16.28 0.87 -4.97
N ALA A 137 17.28 0.23 -4.32
CA ALA A 137 17.16 -1.16 -3.92
C ALA A 137 15.95 -1.33 -2.99
N ALA A 138 15.14 -2.34 -3.23
CA ALA A 138 14.04 -2.67 -2.32
C ALA A 138 14.58 -3.03 -0.93
N GLY A 139 13.81 -2.74 0.13
CA GLY A 139 14.23 -3.06 1.48
C GLY A 139 14.38 -4.57 1.69
N ASP A 140 15.50 -4.96 2.26
CA ASP A 140 15.83 -6.36 2.61
C ASP A 140 16.01 -6.57 4.11
N ILE A 141 15.58 -5.60 4.93
CA ILE A 141 15.58 -5.70 6.39
C ILE A 141 14.54 -6.74 6.81
N THR A 142 15.01 -7.80 7.48
CA THR A 142 14.42 -9.13 7.49
C THR A 142 13.39 -9.42 8.57
N ASP A 143 12.73 -8.43 9.14
CA ASP A 143 11.61 -8.67 10.07
C ASP A 143 10.30 -9.04 9.35
N LYS A 144 10.31 -9.10 8.01
CA LYS A 144 9.13 -9.37 7.18
C LYS A 144 9.34 -10.59 6.31
N THR A 145 8.29 -11.39 6.19
CA THR A 145 8.27 -12.59 5.34
C THR A 145 7.98 -12.27 3.87
N ARG A 146 7.49 -11.05 3.59
CA ARG A 146 7.11 -10.56 2.26
C ARG A 146 7.89 -9.31 1.91
N ALA A 147 8.42 -9.25 0.69
CA ALA A 147 9.12 -8.09 0.16
C ALA A 147 8.18 -7.22 -0.69
N PHE A 148 8.17 -5.92 -0.45
CA PHE A 148 7.50 -4.95 -1.30
C PHE A 148 8.46 -4.46 -2.38
N LEU A 149 8.17 -4.78 -3.64
CA LEU A 149 8.92 -4.28 -4.79
C LEU A 149 8.12 -3.18 -5.48
N LYS A 150 8.55 -1.93 -5.30
CA LYS A 150 7.96 -0.79 -5.99
C LYS A 150 8.43 -0.79 -7.44
N ILE A 151 7.48 -0.92 -8.38
CA ILE A 151 7.76 -0.96 -9.82
C ILE A 151 7.15 0.23 -10.58
N GLN A 152 6.27 1.01 -9.95
CA GLN A 152 5.58 2.10 -10.59
C GLN A 152 5.41 3.29 -9.62
N GLU A 153 5.48 4.50 -10.14
CA GLU A 153 5.36 5.76 -9.41
C GLU A 153 4.50 6.75 -10.21
N GLY A 154 3.83 7.68 -9.51
CA GLY A 154 3.00 8.69 -10.14
C GLY A 154 1.62 8.20 -10.59
N CYS A 155 0.73 9.16 -10.93
CA CYS A 155 -0.64 8.89 -11.38
C CYS A 155 -1.17 10.05 -12.24
N ASN A 156 -1.75 9.74 -13.39
CA ASN A 156 -2.36 10.70 -14.32
C ASN A 156 -3.90 10.65 -14.31
N GLN A 157 -4.53 9.95 -13.33
CA GLN A 157 -5.99 9.77 -13.30
C GLN A 157 -6.74 11.04 -12.86
N PHE A 158 -6.15 11.87 -11.98
CA PHE A 158 -6.75 13.11 -11.47
C PHE A 158 -8.20 12.95 -10.98
N CYS A 159 -8.47 11.88 -10.21
CA CYS A 159 -9.76 11.75 -9.51
C CYS A 159 -10.01 13.00 -8.66
N THR A 160 -11.25 13.50 -8.63
CA THR A 160 -11.57 14.82 -8.07
C THR A 160 -11.26 15.00 -6.58
N TYR A 161 -11.16 13.92 -5.84
CA TYR A 161 -10.82 13.88 -4.40
C TYR A 161 -9.33 13.66 -4.12
N CYS A 162 -8.53 13.30 -5.14
CA CYS A 162 -7.22 12.69 -4.92
C CYS A 162 -6.08 13.70 -5.05
N ILE A 163 -5.26 13.80 -4.00
CA ILE A 163 -4.06 14.64 -3.97
C ILE A 163 -2.82 13.96 -4.58
N ILE A 164 -2.91 12.67 -4.86
CA ILE A 164 -1.76 11.85 -5.27
C ILE A 164 -1.09 12.30 -6.57
N PRO A 165 -1.81 12.70 -7.64
CA PRO A 165 -1.14 13.23 -8.84
C PRO A 165 -0.21 14.42 -8.55
N TYR A 166 -0.58 15.26 -7.60
CA TYR A 166 0.20 16.43 -7.18
C TYR A 166 1.37 16.05 -6.27
N ALA A 167 1.21 15.00 -5.45
CA ALA A 167 2.24 14.52 -4.53
C ALA A 167 3.26 13.60 -5.20
N ARG A 168 2.85 12.80 -6.19
CA ARG A 168 3.66 11.74 -6.79
C ARG A 168 4.01 12.01 -8.26
N GLY A 169 3.41 13.06 -8.86
CA GLY A 169 3.68 13.47 -10.23
C GLY A 169 3.20 12.48 -11.30
N PRO A 170 3.70 12.64 -12.54
CA PRO A 170 3.34 11.80 -13.68
C PRO A 170 3.80 10.35 -13.55
N LEU A 171 3.25 9.48 -14.41
CA LEU A 171 3.60 8.06 -14.49
C LEU A 171 5.10 7.87 -14.74
N ARG A 172 5.70 6.93 -14.01
CA ARG A 172 7.08 6.47 -14.15
C ARG A 172 7.15 5.01 -13.74
N SER A 173 7.90 4.22 -14.49
CA SER A 173 8.01 2.78 -14.25
C SER A 173 9.46 2.34 -14.12
N ARG A 174 9.70 1.34 -13.26
CA ARG A 174 10.98 0.65 -13.13
C ARG A 174 11.21 -0.22 -14.35
N SER A 175 12.44 -0.31 -14.85
CA SER A 175 12.76 -1.18 -15.99
C SER A 175 12.56 -2.68 -15.66
N LEU A 176 12.24 -3.50 -16.67
CA LEU A 176 12.11 -4.96 -16.48
C LEU A 176 13.40 -5.60 -16.01
N GLU A 177 14.54 -5.10 -16.48
CA GLU A 177 15.86 -5.57 -16.05
C GLU A 177 16.09 -5.32 -14.55
N SER A 178 15.75 -4.11 -14.10
CA SER A 178 15.84 -3.75 -12.68
C SER A 178 14.86 -4.56 -11.83
N ILE A 179 13.64 -4.83 -12.33
CA ILE A 179 12.67 -5.71 -11.65
C ILE A 179 13.25 -7.11 -11.48
N ARG A 180 13.86 -7.68 -12.53
CA ARG A 180 14.50 -8.99 -12.49
C ARG A 180 15.63 -9.05 -11.46
N THR A 181 16.53 -8.08 -11.53
CA THR A 181 17.70 -7.97 -10.63
C THR A 181 17.28 -7.86 -9.17
N GLU A 182 16.31 -6.97 -8.88
CA GLU A 182 15.80 -6.80 -7.53
C GLU A 182 15.05 -8.03 -7.03
N THR A 183 14.29 -8.71 -7.90
CA THR A 183 13.61 -9.97 -7.54
C THR A 183 14.64 -11.04 -7.16
N GLN A 184 15.70 -11.23 -7.96
CA GLN A 184 16.79 -12.16 -7.64
C GLN A 184 17.45 -11.84 -6.30
N ARG A 185 17.71 -10.56 -6.03
CA ARG A 185 18.31 -10.11 -4.78
C ARG A 185 17.40 -10.42 -3.58
N LEU A 186 16.10 -10.13 -3.69
CA LEU A 186 15.14 -10.40 -2.63
C LEU A 186 14.98 -11.91 -2.35
N ILE A 187 14.94 -12.73 -3.39
CA ILE A 187 14.90 -14.19 -3.24
C ILE A 187 16.18 -14.70 -2.57
N SER A 188 17.35 -14.19 -2.97
CA SER A 188 18.63 -14.51 -2.32
C SER A 188 18.71 -14.09 -0.86
N ALA A 189 17.96 -13.03 -0.48
CA ALA A 189 17.80 -12.60 0.91
C ALA A 189 16.79 -13.44 1.71
N GLY A 190 16.14 -14.45 1.08
CA GLY A 190 15.26 -15.42 1.75
C GLY A 190 13.77 -15.09 1.69
N PHE A 191 13.36 -14.01 1.02
CA PHE A 191 11.94 -13.70 0.85
C PHE A 191 11.26 -14.73 -0.06
N LYS A 192 10.06 -15.17 0.31
CA LYS A 192 9.27 -16.15 -0.45
C LYS A 192 8.10 -15.54 -1.21
N GLU A 193 7.59 -14.42 -0.74
CA GLU A 193 6.53 -13.66 -1.42
C GLU A 193 7.04 -12.28 -1.85
N ILE A 194 6.91 -11.98 -3.14
CA ILE A 194 7.15 -10.65 -3.72
C ILE A 194 5.79 -9.99 -3.92
N VAL A 195 5.63 -8.79 -3.40
CA VAL A 195 4.43 -7.96 -3.62
C VAL A 195 4.78 -6.80 -4.53
N LEU A 196 4.32 -6.83 -5.78
CA LEU A 196 4.48 -5.70 -6.69
C LEU A 196 3.57 -4.56 -6.27
N ILE A 197 4.13 -3.39 -6.07
CA ILE A 197 3.41 -2.20 -5.65
C ILE A 197 3.71 -1.00 -6.55
N GLY A 198 2.75 -0.09 -6.59
CA GLY A 198 2.85 1.19 -7.29
C GLY A 198 1.80 2.17 -6.77
N ILE A 199 1.89 3.39 -7.23
CA ILE A 199 0.88 4.43 -6.98
C ILE A 199 -0.36 4.18 -7.87
N HIS A 200 -0.12 3.78 -9.11
CA HIS A 200 -1.14 3.40 -10.09
C HIS A 200 -0.64 2.19 -10.88
N LEU A 201 -0.55 1.06 -10.18
CA LEU A 201 0.19 -0.13 -10.61
C LEU A 201 -0.21 -0.63 -12.01
N GLY A 202 -1.50 -0.62 -12.35
CA GLY A 202 -2.01 -1.04 -13.66
C GLY A 202 -1.66 -0.08 -14.81
N CYS A 203 -1.09 1.09 -14.50
CA CYS A 203 -0.51 2.00 -15.47
C CYS A 203 1.00 1.80 -15.66
N TYR A 204 1.58 0.70 -15.15
CA TYR A 204 2.99 0.37 -15.39
C TYR A 204 3.29 0.37 -16.90
N GLY A 205 4.33 1.12 -17.29
CA GLY A 205 4.82 1.24 -18.65
C GLY A 205 4.03 2.18 -19.57
N LYS A 206 2.84 2.65 -19.16
CA LYS A 206 1.95 3.49 -20.02
C LYS A 206 2.49 4.91 -20.29
N GLU A 207 3.56 5.33 -19.64
CA GLU A 207 4.29 6.55 -20.00
C GLU A 207 5.00 6.43 -21.36
N ASN A 208 5.24 5.21 -21.82
CA ASN A 208 5.76 4.90 -23.15
C ASN A 208 4.75 4.01 -23.89
N PRO A 209 4.14 4.46 -25.01
CA PRO A 209 3.15 3.68 -25.75
C PRO A 209 3.63 2.31 -26.21
N ASP A 210 4.92 2.17 -26.54
CA ASP A 210 5.55 0.91 -26.97
C ASP A 210 6.28 0.21 -25.83
N GLY A 211 6.08 0.68 -24.59
CA GLY A 211 6.74 0.15 -23.41
C GLY A 211 6.16 -1.17 -22.91
N PRO A 212 6.84 -1.80 -21.94
CA PRO A 212 6.35 -3.00 -21.30
C PRO A 212 5.06 -2.69 -20.50
N THR A 213 4.27 -3.73 -20.27
CA THR A 213 3.01 -3.64 -19.54
C THR A 213 3.15 -4.28 -18.14
N LEU A 214 2.11 -4.15 -17.31
CA LEU A 214 2.07 -4.84 -16.01
C LEU A 214 2.18 -6.37 -16.19
N TYR A 215 1.61 -6.94 -17.24
CA TYR A 215 1.78 -8.37 -17.55
C TYR A 215 3.25 -8.75 -17.73
N ASP A 216 4.02 -7.95 -18.45
CA ASP A 216 5.44 -8.20 -18.67
C ASP A 216 6.24 -8.10 -17.37
N ALA A 217 5.90 -7.17 -16.49
CA ALA A 217 6.51 -7.05 -15.15
C ALA A 217 6.19 -8.28 -14.27
N VAL A 218 4.93 -8.73 -14.26
CA VAL A 218 4.48 -9.93 -13.53
C VAL A 218 5.23 -11.16 -14.04
N LYS A 219 5.28 -11.34 -15.36
CA LYS A 219 6.00 -12.45 -16.00
C LYS A 219 7.50 -12.43 -15.68
N THR A 220 8.11 -11.24 -15.71
CA THR A 220 9.53 -11.06 -15.35
C THR A 220 9.83 -11.56 -13.95
N VAL A 221 8.94 -11.29 -12.97
CA VAL A 221 9.11 -11.78 -11.59
C VAL A 221 8.93 -13.28 -11.51
N LEU A 222 7.88 -13.84 -12.15
CA LEU A 222 7.61 -15.29 -12.12
C LEU A 222 8.68 -16.12 -12.84
N ASP A 223 9.38 -15.54 -13.81
CA ASP A 223 10.49 -16.17 -14.51
C ASP A 223 11.78 -16.24 -13.68
N VAL A 224 11.83 -15.56 -12.52
CA VAL A 224 12.97 -15.68 -11.59
C VAL A 224 12.85 -16.96 -10.78
N SER A 225 13.90 -17.79 -10.84
CA SER A 225 13.97 -19.02 -10.04
C SER A 225 13.93 -18.71 -8.54
N GLY A 226 13.17 -19.49 -7.78
CA GLY A 226 13.03 -19.37 -6.33
C GLY A 226 11.86 -18.49 -5.89
N VAL A 227 11.18 -17.77 -6.78
CA VAL A 227 9.93 -17.10 -6.45
C VAL A 227 8.87 -18.14 -6.11
N GLN A 228 8.36 -18.12 -4.89
CA GLN A 228 7.31 -19.04 -4.43
C GLN A 228 5.92 -18.39 -4.47
N ARG A 229 5.84 -17.07 -4.26
CA ARG A 229 4.59 -16.31 -4.35
C ARG A 229 4.82 -14.92 -4.96
N LEU A 230 3.89 -14.51 -5.81
CA LEU A 230 3.76 -13.17 -6.34
C LEU A 230 2.38 -12.62 -6.04
N ARG A 231 2.31 -11.42 -5.51
CA ARG A 231 1.07 -10.71 -5.23
C ARG A 231 1.07 -9.32 -5.87
N LEU A 232 -0.08 -8.85 -6.32
CA LEU A 232 -0.26 -7.48 -6.76
C LEU A 232 -0.78 -6.57 -5.64
N GLY A 233 -0.36 -5.31 -5.69
CA GLY A 233 -1.00 -4.23 -4.97
C GLY A 233 -2.35 -3.85 -5.57
N SER A 234 -2.77 -2.59 -5.36
CA SER A 234 -4.04 -2.09 -5.88
C SER A 234 -4.02 -1.91 -7.40
N LEU A 235 -5.09 -2.35 -8.07
CA LEU A 235 -5.34 -2.15 -9.49
C LEU A 235 -6.67 -1.44 -9.72
N GLU A 236 -6.71 -0.52 -10.67
CA GLU A 236 -7.99 -0.03 -11.17
C GLU A 236 -8.72 -1.12 -11.98
N SER A 237 -10.04 -1.17 -11.85
CA SER A 237 -10.83 -2.21 -12.50
C SER A 237 -10.66 -2.24 -14.02
N VAL A 238 -10.49 -1.07 -14.65
CA VAL A 238 -10.28 -0.94 -16.11
C VAL A 238 -8.89 -1.42 -16.58
N GLU A 239 -8.03 -1.81 -15.68
CA GLU A 239 -6.64 -2.21 -15.96
C GLU A 239 -6.40 -3.71 -15.72
N VAL A 240 -7.43 -4.43 -15.32
CA VAL A 240 -7.35 -5.89 -15.19
C VAL A 240 -7.41 -6.52 -16.58
N GLU A 241 -6.24 -6.84 -17.11
CA GLU A 241 -6.12 -7.45 -18.43
C GLU A 241 -6.49 -8.95 -18.39
N PRO A 242 -7.21 -9.47 -19.39
CA PRO A 242 -7.57 -10.90 -19.45
C PRO A 242 -6.36 -11.85 -19.35
N ARG A 243 -5.20 -11.46 -19.91
CA ARG A 243 -3.97 -12.27 -19.86
C ARG A 243 -3.37 -12.37 -18.44
N LEU A 244 -3.60 -11.38 -17.56
CA LEU A 244 -3.23 -11.49 -16.14
C LEU A 244 -4.08 -12.54 -15.43
N LEU A 245 -5.38 -12.60 -15.76
CA LEU A 245 -6.28 -13.61 -15.20
C LEU A 245 -5.91 -15.02 -15.69
N THR A 246 -5.58 -15.16 -16.98
CA THR A 246 -5.07 -16.43 -17.53
C THR A 246 -3.80 -16.87 -16.82
N LEU A 247 -2.84 -15.96 -16.63
CA LEU A 247 -1.60 -16.27 -15.92
C LEU A 247 -1.86 -16.67 -14.44
N MET A 248 -2.84 -16.04 -13.79
CA MET A 248 -3.24 -16.38 -12.42
C MET A 248 -3.91 -17.76 -12.32
N GLN A 249 -4.53 -18.24 -13.41
CA GLN A 249 -5.06 -19.61 -13.49
C GLN A 249 -3.93 -20.65 -13.69
N GLU A 250 -2.95 -20.32 -14.53
CA GLU A 250 -1.91 -21.24 -15.00
C GLU A 250 -0.74 -21.35 -14.02
N ASP A 251 -0.42 -20.30 -13.26
CA ASP A 251 0.70 -20.28 -12.32
C ASP A 251 0.20 -20.13 -10.87
N ALA A 252 0.26 -21.22 -10.10
CA ALA A 252 -0.18 -21.27 -8.71
C ALA A 252 0.61 -20.30 -7.79
N ARG A 253 1.80 -19.86 -8.19
CA ARG A 253 2.60 -18.87 -7.46
C ARG A 253 2.00 -17.48 -7.54
N PHE A 254 1.18 -17.19 -8.55
CA PHE A 254 0.47 -15.92 -8.65
C PHE A 254 -0.75 -15.93 -7.71
N CYS A 255 -0.64 -15.21 -6.62
CA CYS A 255 -1.63 -15.16 -5.54
C CYS A 255 -3.02 -14.77 -6.04
N ARG A 256 -4.04 -15.56 -5.70
CA ARG A 256 -5.45 -15.37 -6.09
C ARG A 256 -6.11 -14.29 -5.23
N HIS A 257 -5.60 -13.09 -5.34
CA HIS A 257 -6.10 -11.91 -4.64
C HIS A 257 -5.95 -10.68 -5.53
N LEU A 258 -7.01 -9.89 -5.66
CA LEU A 258 -7.00 -8.58 -6.29
C LEU A 258 -7.61 -7.54 -5.37
N HIS A 259 -6.95 -6.39 -5.25
CA HIS A 259 -7.52 -5.22 -4.61
C HIS A 259 -7.98 -4.25 -5.70
N LEU A 260 -9.31 -4.10 -5.84
CA LEU A 260 -9.96 -3.31 -6.89
C LEU A 260 -10.79 -2.19 -6.26
N PRO A 261 -10.28 -0.95 -6.15
CA PRO A 261 -11.01 0.15 -5.53
C PRO A 261 -12.29 0.48 -6.29
N LEU A 262 -13.45 0.29 -5.66
CA LEU A 262 -14.77 0.64 -6.20
C LEU A 262 -15.06 2.14 -6.03
N GLN A 263 -14.63 2.71 -4.92
CA GLN A 263 -14.85 4.07 -4.45
C GLN A 263 -16.32 4.41 -4.15
N SER A 264 -17.29 4.07 -5.03
CA SER A 264 -18.73 4.21 -4.80
C SER A 264 -19.51 3.20 -5.65
N GLY A 265 -20.63 2.71 -5.14
CA GLY A 265 -21.56 1.85 -5.88
C GLY A 265 -22.69 2.64 -6.57
N CYS A 266 -22.57 3.95 -6.68
CA CYS A 266 -23.51 4.85 -7.38
C CYS A 266 -22.83 5.56 -8.55
N ASP A 267 -23.36 5.38 -9.77
CA ASP A 267 -22.75 5.95 -10.99
C ASP A 267 -22.70 7.47 -10.96
N LYS A 268 -23.69 8.15 -10.38
CA LYS A 268 -23.68 9.61 -10.19
C LYS A 268 -22.46 10.04 -9.36
N THR A 269 -22.18 9.34 -8.27
CA THR A 269 -21.03 9.62 -7.40
C THR A 269 -19.71 9.27 -8.10
N LEU A 270 -19.63 8.15 -8.81
CA LEU A 270 -18.46 7.76 -9.61
C LEU A 270 -18.13 8.82 -10.68
N GLN A 271 -19.14 9.34 -11.36
CA GLN A 271 -18.98 10.43 -12.33
C GLN A 271 -18.44 11.71 -11.66
N ALA A 272 -18.99 12.09 -10.52
CA ALA A 272 -18.52 13.25 -9.74
C ALA A 272 -17.09 13.06 -9.22
N MET A 273 -16.70 11.82 -8.90
CA MET A 273 -15.33 11.40 -8.54
C MET A 273 -14.37 11.36 -9.73
N HIS A 274 -14.85 11.55 -10.97
CA HIS A 274 -14.09 11.40 -12.21
C HIS A 274 -13.51 9.98 -12.36
N ARG A 275 -14.36 8.95 -12.13
CA ARG A 275 -13.96 7.54 -12.32
C ARG A 275 -14.22 7.10 -13.76
N PRO A 276 -13.30 6.29 -14.37
CA PRO A 276 -13.38 5.89 -15.80
C PRO A 276 -14.30 4.70 -16.04
N TYR A 277 -15.09 4.26 -15.07
CA TYR A 277 -15.99 3.12 -15.16
C TYR A 277 -17.37 3.40 -14.53
N THR A 278 -18.33 2.54 -14.88
CA THR A 278 -19.65 2.48 -14.25
C THR A 278 -19.78 1.23 -13.38
N THR A 279 -20.79 1.23 -12.50
CA THR A 279 -21.13 0.06 -11.67
C THR A 279 -21.39 -1.18 -12.52
N ALA A 280 -22.08 -1.03 -13.67
CA ALA A 280 -22.34 -2.14 -14.59
C ALA A 280 -21.04 -2.76 -15.14
N LYS A 281 -20.09 -1.94 -15.62
CA LYS A 281 -18.79 -2.41 -16.09
C LYS A 281 -17.99 -3.10 -14.99
N PHE A 282 -18.01 -2.53 -13.78
CA PHE A 282 -17.33 -3.12 -12.62
C PHE A 282 -17.92 -4.48 -12.27
N LYS A 283 -19.26 -4.60 -12.26
CA LYS A 283 -19.95 -5.87 -11.98
C LYS A 283 -19.63 -6.95 -13.01
N THR A 284 -19.62 -6.59 -14.30
CA THR A 284 -19.26 -7.51 -15.40
C THR A 284 -17.82 -8.02 -15.21
N LEU A 285 -16.88 -7.14 -14.90
CA LEU A 285 -15.50 -7.54 -14.62
C LEU A 285 -15.41 -8.50 -13.44
N LEU A 286 -16.11 -8.22 -12.33
CA LEU A 286 -16.11 -9.12 -11.17
C LEU A 286 -16.64 -10.51 -11.51
N ALA A 287 -17.70 -10.59 -12.33
CA ALA A 287 -18.26 -11.87 -12.78
C ALA A 287 -17.24 -12.65 -13.63
N ASP A 288 -16.56 -12.00 -14.57
CA ASP A 288 -15.51 -12.61 -15.39
C ASP A 288 -14.34 -13.13 -14.51
N ILE A 289 -13.85 -12.29 -13.58
CA ILE A 289 -12.77 -12.68 -12.66
C ILE A 289 -13.17 -13.91 -11.83
N LYS A 290 -14.35 -13.90 -11.22
CA LYS A 290 -14.83 -15.02 -10.36
C LYS A 290 -15.11 -16.30 -11.17
N THR A 291 -15.50 -16.17 -12.43
CA THR A 291 -15.66 -17.32 -13.31
C THR A 291 -14.33 -17.96 -13.68
N ARG A 292 -13.32 -17.14 -13.98
CA ARG A 292 -11.97 -17.62 -14.35
C ARG A 292 -11.18 -18.13 -13.14
N VAL A 293 -11.31 -17.46 -11.99
CA VAL A 293 -10.57 -17.75 -10.77
C VAL A 293 -11.56 -17.88 -9.60
N PRO A 294 -12.24 -19.03 -9.43
CA PRO A 294 -13.39 -19.15 -8.52
C PRO A 294 -13.10 -18.88 -7.04
N ASP A 295 -11.89 -19.17 -6.57
CA ASP A 295 -11.44 -19.00 -5.18
C ASP A 295 -10.71 -17.67 -4.92
N ILE A 296 -10.78 -16.73 -5.86
CA ILE A 296 -10.15 -15.44 -5.72
C ILE A 296 -10.79 -14.59 -4.62
N ALA A 297 -9.96 -13.99 -3.79
CA ALA A 297 -10.40 -12.92 -2.89
C ALA A 297 -10.32 -11.57 -3.60
N ILE A 298 -11.43 -10.83 -3.60
CA ILE A 298 -11.47 -9.47 -4.13
C ILE A 298 -11.74 -8.52 -2.97
N THR A 299 -10.77 -7.64 -2.72
CA THR A 299 -10.89 -6.56 -1.73
C THR A 299 -11.09 -5.23 -2.43
N THR A 300 -11.71 -4.27 -1.74
CA THR A 300 -12.05 -2.98 -2.34
C THR A 300 -11.97 -1.83 -1.34
N ASP A 301 -11.89 -0.60 -1.86
CA ASP A 301 -12.03 0.64 -1.11
C ASP A 301 -13.36 1.30 -1.47
N VAL A 302 -14.05 1.87 -0.46
CA VAL A 302 -15.29 2.65 -0.63
C VAL A 302 -15.17 3.95 0.16
N ILE A 303 -15.51 5.07 -0.48
CA ILE A 303 -15.58 6.39 0.15
C ILE A 303 -17.05 6.71 0.43
N VAL A 304 -17.36 7.06 1.67
CA VAL A 304 -18.71 7.48 2.09
C VAL A 304 -18.75 8.97 2.38
N GLY A 305 -19.89 9.61 2.08
CA GLY A 305 -20.09 11.04 2.32
C GLY A 305 -19.31 11.94 1.37
N PHE A 306 -19.15 11.52 0.12
CA PHE A 306 -18.64 12.39 -0.94
C PHE A 306 -19.58 13.60 -1.13
N PRO A 307 -19.07 14.82 -1.44
CA PRO A 307 -19.93 15.99 -1.62
C PRO A 307 -21.03 15.73 -2.66
N GLY A 308 -22.28 16.04 -2.27
CA GLY A 308 -23.47 15.81 -3.10
C GLY A 308 -24.01 14.35 -3.08
N GLU A 309 -23.42 13.44 -2.30
CA GLU A 309 -23.96 12.10 -2.07
C GLU A 309 -25.23 12.19 -1.21
N THR A 310 -26.39 11.87 -1.79
CA THR A 310 -27.67 11.81 -1.08
C THR A 310 -27.82 10.47 -0.34
N GLU A 311 -28.89 10.36 0.47
CA GLU A 311 -29.22 9.09 1.13
C GLU A 311 -29.52 7.99 0.10
N ALA A 312 -30.29 8.31 -0.94
CA ALA A 312 -30.59 7.35 -2.02
C ALA A 312 -29.32 6.89 -2.79
N ASP A 313 -28.35 7.80 -2.99
CA ASP A 313 -27.05 7.46 -3.60
C ASP A 313 -26.26 6.48 -2.69
N PHE A 314 -26.30 6.71 -1.37
CA PHE A 314 -25.65 5.86 -0.39
C PHE A 314 -26.32 4.48 -0.29
N GLU A 315 -27.67 4.41 -0.23
CA GLU A 315 -28.40 3.15 -0.28
C GLU A 315 -28.07 2.33 -1.55
N THR A 316 -27.96 3.03 -2.70
CA THR A 316 -27.55 2.40 -3.96
C THR A 316 -26.16 1.81 -3.83
N THR A 317 -25.21 2.52 -3.19
CA THR A 317 -23.86 2.03 -2.93
C THR A 317 -23.87 0.80 -2.03
N CYS A 318 -24.69 0.77 -0.97
CA CYS A 318 -24.81 -0.40 -0.08
C CYS A 318 -25.31 -1.64 -0.83
N LYS A 319 -26.42 -1.51 -1.57
CA LYS A 319 -27.00 -2.60 -2.37
C LYS A 319 -26.03 -3.14 -3.42
N PHE A 320 -25.32 -2.23 -4.08
CA PHE A 320 -24.31 -2.61 -5.08
C PHE A 320 -23.13 -3.35 -4.43
N ALA A 321 -22.57 -2.83 -3.35
CA ALA A 321 -21.44 -3.43 -2.65
C ALA A 321 -21.79 -4.86 -2.15
N GLU A 322 -22.94 -5.01 -1.52
CA GLU A 322 -23.46 -6.32 -1.08
C GLU A 322 -23.59 -7.31 -2.24
N SER A 323 -24.13 -6.85 -3.38
CA SER A 323 -24.27 -7.68 -4.58
C SER A 323 -22.94 -8.13 -5.20
N CYS A 324 -21.83 -7.42 -4.92
CA CYS A 324 -20.49 -7.75 -5.44
C CYS A 324 -19.85 -8.91 -4.69
N GLY A 325 -20.19 -9.13 -3.41
CA GLY A 325 -19.62 -10.22 -2.60
C GLY A 325 -18.09 -10.09 -2.49
N PHE A 326 -17.63 -8.95 -1.97
CA PHE A 326 -16.22 -8.72 -1.68
C PHE A 326 -15.76 -9.57 -0.49
N SER A 327 -14.50 -10.00 -0.52
CA SER A 327 -13.89 -10.68 0.63
C SER A 327 -13.58 -9.72 1.78
N LYS A 328 -13.34 -8.43 1.47
CA LYS A 328 -13.15 -7.35 2.45
C LYS A 328 -13.34 -5.98 1.79
N MET A 329 -13.95 -5.03 2.51
CA MET A 329 -14.00 -3.62 2.12
C MET A 329 -13.22 -2.76 3.11
N HIS A 330 -12.51 -1.76 2.60
CA HIS A 330 -11.94 -0.67 3.39
C HIS A 330 -12.82 0.57 3.18
N ILE A 331 -13.42 1.05 4.24
CA ILE A 331 -14.40 2.13 4.19
C ILE A 331 -13.78 3.41 4.73
N PHE A 332 -13.81 4.46 3.92
CA PHE A 332 -13.19 5.74 4.23
C PHE A 332 -14.24 6.85 4.23
N PRO A 333 -14.43 7.59 5.33
CA PRO A 333 -15.13 8.86 5.28
C PRO A 333 -14.41 9.83 4.34
N PHE A 334 -15.15 10.50 3.45
CA PHE A 334 -14.57 11.50 2.57
C PHE A 334 -13.81 12.57 3.36
N SER A 335 -12.60 12.86 2.93
CA SER A 335 -11.71 13.85 3.53
C SER A 335 -11.30 14.87 2.47
N ALA A 336 -11.86 16.07 2.52
CA ALA A 336 -11.50 17.14 1.60
C ALA A 336 -10.01 17.47 1.66
N ARG A 337 -9.35 17.53 0.52
CA ARG A 337 -7.92 17.84 0.40
C ARG A 337 -7.72 19.17 -0.32
N LYS A 338 -7.00 20.08 0.34
CA LYS A 338 -6.63 21.38 -0.22
C LYS A 338 -5.98 21.21 -1.60
N GLY A 339 -6.48 21.94 -2.58
CA GLY A 339 -5.98 21.88 -3.95
C GLY A 339 -6.63 20.83 -4.84
N THR A 340 -7.51 19.96 -4.31
CA THR A 340 -8.29 19.03 -5.14
C THR A 340 -9.63 19.65 -5.57
N PRO A 341 -10.18 19.25 -6.75
CA PRO A 341 -11.47 19.77 -7.20
C PRO A 341 -12.62 19.57 -6.19
N ALA A 342 -12.69 18.39 -5.57
CA ALA A 342 -13.76 18.01 -4.64
C ALA A 342 -13.76 18.85 -3.34
N GLU A 343 -12.66 19.53 -3.00
CA GLU A 343 -12.62 20.49 -1.89
C GLU A 343 -13.70 21.60 -2.03
N LYS A 344 -13.99 21.98 -3.28
CA LYS A 344 -14.87 23.09 -3.61
C LYS A 344 -16.29 22.66 -4.00
N PHE A 345 -16.58 21.36 -3.98
CA PHE A 345 -17.90 20.86 -4.37
C PHE A 345 -18.95 21.22 -3.32
N ALA A 346 -20.12 21.63 -3.81
CA ALA A 346 -21.29 21.88 -2.96
C ALA A 346 -21.85 20.54 -2.41
N GLY A 347 -22.70 20.65 -1.38
CA GLY A 347 -23.35 19.47 -0.80
C GLY A 347 -22.44 18.69 0.15
N ALA A 348 -21.62 19.39 0.94
CA ALA A 348 -20.79 18.76 1.97
C ALA A 348 -21.63 17.94 2.93
N VAL A 349 -21.23 16.69 3.14
CA VAL A 349 -21.86 15.77 4.10
C VAL A 349 -21.22 15.94 5.48
N THR A 350 -22.04 16.00 6.53
CA THR A 350 -21.55 16.20 7.91
C THR A 350 -20.76 15.00 8.41
N GLU A 351 -19.84 15.22 9.34
CA GLU A 351 -19.03 14.15 9.91
C GLU A 351 -19.88 13.07 10.63
N ALA A 352 -21.02 13.47 11.23
CA ALA A 352 -21.96 12.54 11.85
C ALA A 352 -22.57 11.58 10.82
N VAL A 353 -23.04 12.11 9.68
CA VAL A 353 -23.59 11.29 8.58
C VAL A 353 -22.52 10.42 7.93
N LYS A 354 -21.31 10.94 7.73
CA LYS A 354 -20.19 10.11 7.22
C LYS A 354 -19.89 8.93 8.15
N LYS A 355 -19.87 9.17 9.46
CA LYS A 355 -19.66 8.12 10.45
C LYS A 355 -20.78 7.09 10.41
N GLU A 356 -22.03 7.51 10.40
CA GLU A 356 -23.20 6.64 10.31
C GLU A 356 -23.13 5.75 9.06
N ARG A 357 -22.83 6.35 7.88
CA ARG A 357 -22.67 5.62 6.62
C ARG A 357 -21.52 4.62 6.67
N ALA A 358 -20.40 5.00 7.28
CA ALA A 358 -19.26 4.09 7.46
C ALA A 358 -19.64 2.91 8.38
N ASP A 359 -20.39 3.15 9.44
CA ASP A 359 -20.85 2.11 10.37
C ASP A 359 -21.86 1.16 9.69
N ILE A 360 -22.78 1.67 8.84
CA ILE A 360 -23.73 0.85 8.07
C ILE A 360 -22.97 -0.04 7.08
N LEU A 361 -22.11 0.53 6.26
CA LEU A 361 -21.37 -0.22 5.26
C LEU A 361 -20.40 -1.20 5.90
N GLY A 362 -19.88 -0.87 7.12
CA GLY A 362 -19.03 -1.75 7.93
C GLY A 362 -19.74 -3.03 8.35
N ARG A 363 -21.05 -2.96 8.69
CA ARG A 363 -21.84 -4.17 9.00
C ARG A 363 -22.06 -5.05 7.76
N ILE A 364 -22.24 -4.45 6.59
CA ILE A 364 -22.34 -5.19 5.31
C ILE A 364 -21.01 -5.89 5.02
N ASP A 365 -19.87 -5.17 5.18
CA ASP A 365 -18.53 -5.74 5.05
C ASP A 365 -18.32 -6.93 5.96
N GLU A 366 -18.66 -6.78 7.25
CA GLU A 366 -18.51 -7.86 8.25
C GLU A 366 -19.30 -9.11 7.86
N THR A 367 -20.54 -8.94 7.39
CA THR A 367 -21.38 -10.05 6.94
C THR A 367 -20.77 -10.77 5.74
N MET A 368 -20.33 -10.03 4.72
CA MET A 368 -19.70 -10.62 3.53
C MET A 368 -18.36 -11.29 3.88
N HIS A 369 -17.54 -10.64 4.72
CA HIS A 369 -16.27 -11.18 5.15
C HIS A 369 -16.42 -12.49 5.91
N LYS A 370 -17.35 -12.56 6.88
CA LYS A 370 -17.65 -13.80 7.61
C LYS A 370 -18.11 -14.92 6.68
N ALA A 371 -18.99 -14.60 5.73
CA ALA A 371 -19.44 -15.58 4.73
C ALA A 371 -18.29 -16.11 3.87
N PHE A 372 -17.37 -15.21 3.46
CA PHE A 372 -16.17 -15.60 2.70
C PHE A 372 -15.27 -16.53 3.52
N LEU A 373 -14.99 -16.19 4.78
CA LEU A 373 -14.17 -17.02 5.68
C LEU A 373 -14.83 -18.37 5.97
N GLN A 374 -16.14 -18.39 6.22
CA GLN A 374 -16.88 -19.63 6.45
C GLN A 374 -16.80 -20.58 5.24
N ALA A 375 -16.83 -20.05 4.03
CA ALA A 375 -16.71 -20.86 2.81
C ALA A 375 -15.32 -21.50 2.63
N MET A 376 -14.29 -21.02 3.33
CA MET A 376 -12.96 -21.60 3.30
C MET A 376 -12.81 -22.81 4.24
N VAL A 377 -13.72 -23.00 5.19
CA VAL A 377 -13.68 -24.16 6.12
C VAL A 377 -13.80 -25.47 5.33
N GLY A 378 -12.93 -26.41 5.63
CA GLY A 378 -12.83 -27.67 4.92
C GLY A 378 -11.91 -27.63 3.69
N GLN A 379 -11.43 -26.47 3.27
CA GLN A 379 -10.46 -26.33 2.17
C GLN A 379 -9.02 -26.52 2.66
N THR A 380 -8.12 -26.80 1.73
CA THR A 380 -6.67 -26.78 1.96
C THR A 380 -6.08 -25.56 1.27
N ALA A 381 -5.23 -24.81 1.97
CA ALA A 381 -4.54 -23.67 1.42
C ALA A 381 -3.07 -23.66 1.84
N GLU A 382 -2.20 -23.19 0.96
CA GLU A 382 -0.84 -22.86 1.36
C GLU A 382 -0.84 -21.57 2.20
N VAL A 383 -0.18 -21.60 3.35
CA VAL A 383 -0.08 -20.47 4.29
C VAL A 383 1.38 -20.08 4.43
N LEU A 384 1.68 -18.81 4.14
CA LEU A 384 2.97 -18.20 4.49
C LEU A 384 2.87 -17.70 5.92
N PHE A 385 3.60 -18.32 6.82
CA PHE A 385 3.61 -17.98 8.24
C PHE A 385 4.46 -16.74 8.51
N GLU A 386 3.94 -15.81 9.33
CA GLU A 386 4.57 -14.50 9.56
C GLU A 386 5.10 -14.36 10.99
N GLN A 387 4.27 -14.61 11.99
CA GLN A 387 4.63 -14.33 13.38
C GLN A 387 3.87 -15.20 14.40
N PRO A 388 4.39 -15.36 15.61
CA PRO A 388 3.64 -15.95 16.71
C PRO A 388 2.37 -15.17 17.03
N ALA A 389 1.31 -15.88 17.42
CA ALA A 389 0.00 -15.34 17.75
C ALA A 389 -0.52 -15.90 19.09
N GLY A 390 0.11 -15.54 20.20
CA GLY A 390 -0.11 -16.09 21.53
C GLY A 390 0.85 -17.23 21.87
N GLU A 391 0.53 -18.00 22.93
CA GLU A 391 1.49 -18.96 23.50
C GLU A 391 1.78 -20.18 22.64
N ASP A 392 0.83 -20.66 21.80
CA ASP A 392 0.99 -21.89 21.01
C ASP A 392 0.52 -21.74 19.55
N TYR A 393 0.14 -20.54 19.14
CA TYR A 393 -0.34 -20.31 17.77
C TYR A 393 0.69 -19.53 16.96
N PHE A 394 0.69 -19.82 15.67
CA PHE A 394 1.34 -19.03 14.64
C PHE A 394 0.30 -18.53 13.64
N GLU A 395 0.43 -17.31 13.18
CA GLU A 395 -0.43 -16.76 12.14
C GLU A 395 0.30 -16.62 10.80
N GLY A 396 -0.44 -16.80 9.72
CA GLY A 396 0.09 -16.63 8.39
C GLY A 396 -1.01 -16.25 7.40
N LEU A 397 -0.61 -15.98 6.17
CA LEU A 397 -1.50 -15.57 5.09
C LEU A 397 -1.57 -16.61 3.98
N THR A 398 -2.81 -16.89 3.56
CA THR A 398 -3.08 -17.71 2.37
C THR A 398 -2.74 -16.96 1.08
N GLY A 399 -2.67 -17.68 -0.05
CA GLY A 399 -2.53 -17.07 -1.38
C GLY A 399 -3.65 -16.08 -1.71
N ASN A 400 -4.88 -16.29 -1.23
CA ASN A 400 -6.00 -15.37 -1.38
C ASN A 400 -6.12 -14.34 -0.23
N TYR A 401 -5.02 -14.12 0.51
CA TYR A 401 -4.85 -13.04 1.49
C TYR A 401 -5.70 -13.16 2.77
N GLN A 402 -6.08 -14.37 3.16
CA GLN A 402 -6.80 -14.60 4.42
C GLN A 402 -5.84 -15.06 5.51
N ARG A 403 -6.06 -14.56 6.73
CA ARG A 403 -5.25 -14.90 7.89
C ARG A 403 -5.72 -16.22 8.50
N VAL A 404 -4.78 -17.14 8.69
CA VAL A 404 -5.03 -18.45 9.29
C VAL A 404 -4.14 -18.62 10.51
N PHE A 405 -4.70 -19.19 11.57
CA PHE A 405 -4.01 -19.51 12.82
C PHE A 405 -3.86 -21.02 12.94
N VAL A 406 -2.64 -21.48 13.23
CA VAL A 406 -2.36 -22.90 13.47
C VAL A 406 -1.64 -23.07 14.79
N LYS A 407 -1.81 -24.24 15.43
CA LYS A 407 -0.97 -24.61 16.58
C LYS A 407 0.44 -24.94 16.09
N SER A 408 1.44 -24.27 16.67
CA SER A 408 2.84 -24.43 16.27
C SER A 408 3.51 -25.67 16.89
N GLY A 409 2.99 -26.15 18.01
CA GLY A 409 3.64 -27.21 18.78
C GLY A 409 5.05 -26.84 19.23
N GLY A 410 5.28 -25.56 19.53
CA GLY A 410 6.58 -25.02 19.93
C GLY A 410 7.58 -24.77 18.78
N ARG A 411 7.20 -25.00 17.52
CA ARG A 411 8.05 -24.72 16.35
C ARG A 411 7.97 -23.24 15.96
N ASN A 412 9.09 -22.68 15.51
CA ASN A 412 9.09 -21.41 14.79
C ASN A 412 8.74 -21.65 13.34
N LEU A 413 7.61 -21.15 12.89
CA LEU A 413 7.14 -21.30 11.51
C LEU A 413 7.42 -20.07 10.65
N GLY A 414 7.99 -18.99 11.20
CA GLY A 414 8.22 -17.73 10.50
C GLY A 414 8.95 -17.90 9.17
N GLY A 415 8.35 -17.42 8.07
CA GLY A 415 8.90 -17.54 6.72
C GLY A 415 8.65 -18.88 6.03
N GLU A 416 8.01 -19.86 6.67
CA GLU A 416 7.63 -21.11 6.01
C GLU A 416 6.33 -20.96 5.21
N ILE A 417 6.24 -21.61 4.05
CA ILE A 417 4.99 -21.83 3.30
C ILE A 417 4.62 -23.29 3.47
N LEU A 418 3.50 -23.55 4.14
CA LEU A 418 3.07 -24.91 4.42
C LEU A 418 1.61 -25.12 4.00
N PRO A 419 1.23 -26.35 3.57
CA PRO A 419 -0.16 -26.71 3.32
C PRO A 419 -0.91 -26.83 4.65
N VAL A 420 -2.03 -26.15 4.75
CA VAL A 420 -2.89 -26.09 5.94
C VAL A 420 -4.31 -26.49 5.56
N LYS A 421 -4.88 -27.45 6.27
CA LYS A 421 -6.31 -27.76 6.26
C LYS A 421 -7.03 -26.78 7.16
N ILE A 422 -7.92 -25.97 6.59
CA ILE A 422 -8.75 -25.04 7.36
C ILE A 422 -9.84 -25.83 8.05
N THR A 423 -9.80 -25.91 9.38
CA THR A 423 -10.64 -26.81 10.16
C THR A 423 -11.86 -26.13 10.76
N ALA A 424 -11.75 -24.83 11.05
CA ALA A 424 -12.84 -24.07 11.65
C ALA A 424 -12.75 -22.57 11.35
N PHE A 425 -13.89 -21.90 11.51
CA PHE A 425 -14.02 -20.45 11.65
C PHE A 425 -14.75 -20.19 12.97
N ASP A 426 -14.12 -19.51 13.92
CA ASP A 426 -14.68 -19.27 15.27
C ASP A 426 -15.56 -18.01 15.36
N GLY A 427 -15.82 -17.34 14.23
CA GLY A 427 -16.54 -16.07 14.15
C GLY A 427 -15.64 -14.86 13.97
N GLU A 428 -14.32 -15.02 14.20
CA GLU A 428 -13.30 -13.98 14.01
C GLU A 428 -12.10 -14.48 13.19
N LYS A 429 -11.67 -15.73 13.42
CA LYS A 429 -10.40 -16.28 12.90
C LYS A 429 -10.63 -17.60 12.17
N LEU A 430 -9.86 -17.82 11.11
CA LEU A 430 -9.72 -19.14 10.53
C LEU A 430 -8.68 -19.94 11.33
N LEU A 431 -9.08 -21.13 11.75
CA LEU A 431 -8.22 -22.09 12.41
C LEU A 431 -7.85 -23.21 11.43
N GLY A 432 -6.65 -23.71 11.53
CA GLY A 432 -6.18 -24.77 10.65
C GLY A 432 -5.17 -25.70 11.29
N GLU A 433 -4.90 -26.80 10.58
CA GLU A 433 -3.89 -27.78 10.94
C GLU A 433 -2.94 -27.96 9.77
N ILE A 434 -1.63 -27.97 10.08
CA ILE A 434 -0.59 -28.23 9.07
C ILE A 434 -0.74 -29.69 8.60
N ILE A 435 -0.84 -29.86 7.29
CA ILE A 435 -0.84 -31.19 6.69
C ILE A 435 0.58 -31.72 6.78
N LYS A 436 0.76 -32.86 7.45
CA LYS A 436 2.04 -33.58 7.48
C LYS A 436 2.09 -34.47 6.25
N ASP A 437 3.21 -34.42 5.53
CA ASP A 437 3.51 -35.35 4.45
C ASP A 437 3.55 -36.79 4.94
#